data_fded7441de839a96ff9b789260668329
#
_entry.id   fded7441de839a96ff9b789260668329
#
_cell.length_a   1.000
_cell.length_b   1.000
_cell.length_c   1.000
_cell.angle_alpha   90.00
_cell.angle_beta   90.00
_cell.angle_gamma   90.00
#
_symmetry.space_group_name_H-M   'P 1'
#
loop_
_entity.id
_entity.type
_entity.pdbx_description
1 polymer ?
#
loop_
_entity_poly.entity_id
_entity_poly.type
_entity_poly.pdbx_seq_one_letter_code
_entity_poly.pdbx_strand_id
1 'polypeptide(L)'
;MSVSPIAPDGVLLHVGVHKTGTTAIQAALADSRPELATRSVRYPGKLQAQHRAALALLGRPWGWNNRGGAVMDREHFDRLARRTGKAPGRVVISSEFFCEASSEQAHEAISALGRSGDRPVHILITLRNLGKLLPSSWQQYL
;
A
#
# COMPACT_ATOMS: atom_id res chain seq x y z
N MET A 1 14.11 -21.70 -1.28
CA MET A 1 13.13 -21.07 -2.18
C MET A 1 13.81 -19.92 -2.90
N SER A 2 13.87 -19.95 -4.21
CA SER A 2 14.36 -18.81 -5.01
C SER A 2 13.21 -17.79 -5.13
N VAL A 3 13.41 -16.57 -4.62
CA VAL A 3 12.46 -15.48 -4.83
C VAL A 3 12.78 -14.85 -6.17
N SER A 4 11.84 -14.91 -7.10
CA SER A 4 12.00 -14.23 -8.38
C SER A 4 11.99 -12.71 -8.18
N PRO A 5 12.91 -11.96 -8.79
CA PRO A 5 12.89 -10.51 -8.72
C PRO A 5 11.61 -9.95 -9.37
N ILE A 6 11.12 -8.83 -8.82
CA ILE A 6 10.00 -8.10 -9.42
C ILE A 6 10.39 -7.63 -10.83
N ALA A 7 9.51 -7.83 -11.79
CA ALA A 7 9.72 -7.41 -13.17
C ALA A 7 10.14 -5.92 -13.26
N PRO A 8 10.93 -5.52 -14.27
CA PRO A 8 11.44 -4.14 -14.39
C PRO A 8 10.37 -3.04 -14.38
N ASP A 9 9.14 -3.38 -14.79
CA ASP A 9 7.97 -2.51 -14.81
C ASP A 9 6.88 -2.92 -13.80
N GLY A 10 7.18 -3.89 -12.92
CA GLY A 10 6.23 -4.44 -11.96
C GLY A 10 5.82 -3.46 -10.86
N VAL A 11 4.70 -3.73 -10.24
CA VAL A 11 4.19 -3.05 -9.04
C VAL A 11 4.36 -3.97 -7.84
N LEU A 12 4.95 -3.45 -6.76
CA LEU A 12 4.95 -4.08 -5.45
C LEU A 12 3.90 -3.40 -4.58
N LEU A 13 2.84 -4.11 -4.25
CA LEU A 13 1.81 -3.65 -3.32
C LEU A 13 2.06 -4.27 -1.94
N HIS A 14 2.64 -3.47 -1.03
CA HIS A 14 2.84 -3.86 0.36
C HIS A 14 1.56 -3.55 1.15
N VAL A 15 0.84 -4.61 1.48
CA VAL A 15 -0.45 -4.53 2.16
C VAL A 15 -0.32 -4.63 3.69
N GLY A 16 0.87 -4.93 4.20
CA GLY A 16 1.14 -5.13 5.62
C GLY A 16 0.28 -6.25 6.20
N VAL A 17 0.23 -6.36 7.47
CA VAL A 17 -0.91 -6.43 8.36
C VAL A 17 -0.65 -5.37 9.40
N HIS A 18 -1.67 -4.83 10.03
CA HIS A 18 -1.49 -3.84 11.08
C HIS A 18 -0.53 -4.34 12.17
N LYS A 19 0.29 -3.45 12.75
CA LYS A 19 1.24 -3.77 13.83
C LYS A 19 2.40 -4.70 13.46
N THR A 20 2.74 -4.80 12.19
CA THR A 20 3.87 -5.62 11.70
C THR A 20 5.12 -4.80 11.32
N GLY A 21 5.19 -3.52 11.75
CA GLY A 21 6.33 -2.66 11.47
C GLY A 21 6.21 -1.87 10.15
N THR A 22 5.02 -1.80 9.58
CA THR A 22 4.74 -1.09 8.32
C THR A 22 5.22 0.36 8.34
N THR A 23 5.05 1.06 9.47
CA THR A 23 5.48 2.45 9.64
C THR A 23 6.99 2.65 9.38
N ALA A 24 7.83 1.73 9.87
CA ALA A 24 9.28 1.81 9.64
C ALA A 24 9.64 1.58 8.17
N ILE A 25 8.99 0.61 7.52
CA ILE A 25 9.16 0.34 6.08
C ILE A 25 8.72 1.56 5.26
N GLN A 26 7.58 2.14 5.58
CA GLN A 26 7.02 3.29 4.90
C GLN A 26 7.89 4.54 5.06
N ALA A 27 8.44 4.76 6.27
CA ALA A 27 9.39 5.85 6.52
C ALA A 27 10.66 5.66 5.66
N ALA A 28 11.26 4.49 5.70
CA ALA A 28 12.44 4.19 4.90
C ALA A 28 12.20 4.39 3.39
N LEU A 29 11.06 3.91 2.86
CA LEU A 29 10.68 4.12 1.46
C LEU A 29 10.47 5.61 1.14
N ALA A 30 9.87 6.36 2.04
CA ALA A 30 9.62 7.79 1.87
C ALA A 30 10.91 8.60 1.83
N ASP A 31 11.83 8.32 2.76
CA ASP A 31 13.11 9.01 2.88
C ASP A 31 14.06 8.65 1.72
N SER A 32 13.98 7.41 1.24
CA SER A 32 14.83 6.92 0.15
C SER A 32 14.30 7.24 -1.26
N ARG A 33 13.25 8.03 -1.43
CA ARG A 33 12.68 8.34 -2.77
C ARG A 33 13.71 8.80 -3.81
N PRO A 34 14.65 9.70 -3.50
CA PRO A 34 15.66 10.11 -4.46
C PRO A 34 16.56 8.95 -4.89
N GLU A 35 17.03 8.14 -3.93
CA GLU A 35 17.86 6.98 -4.22
C GLU A 35 17.10 5.91 -5.01
N LEU A 36 15.86 5.60 -4.63
CA LEU A 36 15.01 4.66 -5.36
C LEU A 36 14.84 5.08 -6.82
N ALA A 37 14.66 6.39 -7.05
CA ALA A 37 14.52 6.93 -8.40
C ALA A 37 15.75 6.67 -9.29
N THR A 38 16.96 6.72 -8.74
CA THR A 38 18.21 6.39 -9.48
C THR A 38 18.27 4.92 -9.89
N ARG A 39 17.55 4.05 -9.18
CA ARG A 39 17.43 2.60 -9.45
C ARG A 39 16.17 2.23 -10.24
N SER A 40 15.52 3.22 -10.88
CA SER A 40 14.26 3.03 -11.61
C SER A 40 13.15 2.43 -10.75
N VAL A 41 13.10 2.81 -9.46
CA VAL A 41 12.04 2.46 -8.53
C VAL A 41 11.32 3.73 -8.10
N ARG A 42 9.99 3.72 -8.12
CA ARG A 42 9.15 4.85 -7.73
C ARG A 42 8.32 4.52 -6.49
N TYR A 43 8.32 5.42 -5.51
CA TYR A 43 7.42 5.41 -4.37
C TYR A 43 6.51 6.63 -4.48
N PRO A 44 5.26 6.49 -5.03
CA PRO A 44 4.45 7.62 -5.46
C PRO A 44 3.95 8.48 -4.30
N GLY A 45 3.77 9.77 -4.58
CA GLY A 45 3.23 10.74 -3.63
C GLY A 45 4.29 11.41 -2.76
N LYS A 46 3.84 12.32 -1.89
CA LYS A 46 4.69 13.07 -0.95
C LYS A 46 4.56 12.58 0.49
N LEU A 47 3.51 11.84 0.80
CA LEU A 47 3.25 11.31 2.14
C LEU A 47 4.11 10.08 2.41
N GLN A 48 4.24 9.73 3.69
CA GLN A 48 4.98 8.54 4.12
C GLN A 48 4.38 7.25 3.56
N ALA A 49 3.05 7.17 3.45
CA ALA A 49 2.34 6.01 2.94
C ALA A 49 1.11 6.42 2.11
N GLN A 50 0.55 5.47 1.37
CA GLN A 50 -0.61 5.69 0.51
C GLN A 50 -1.95 5.42 1.23
N HIS A 51 -2.05 5.76 2.53
CA HIS A 51 -3.25 5.49 3.35
C HIS A 51 -4.53 6.12 2.79
N ARG A 52 -4.45 7.38 2.30
CA ARG A 52 -5.63 8.04 1.73
C ARG A 52 -6.17 7.30 0.51
N ALA A 53 -5.30 6.78 -0.32
CA ALA A 53 -5.71 6.00 -1.49
C ALA A 53 -6.33 4.66 -1.08
N ALA A 54 -5.73 3.96 -0.11
CA ALA A 54 -6.29 2.73 0.41
C ALA A 54 -7.68 2.95 1.04
N LEU A 55 -7.83 3.96 1.91
CA LEU A 55 -9.11 4.27 2.54
C LEU A 55 -10.18 4.74 1.51
N ALA A 56 -9.76 5.45 0.45
CA ALA A 56 -10.65 5.82 -0.65
C ALA A 56 -11.19 4.59 -1.40
N LEU A 57 -10.32 3.60 -1.66
CA LEU A 57 -10.75 2.32 -2.24
C LEU A 57 -11.74 1.58 -1.34
N LEU A 58 -11.48 1.58 -0.02
CA LEU A 58 -12.32 0.93 0.97
C LEU A 58 -13.65 1.67 1.23
N GLY A 59 -13.81 2.90 0.74
CA GLY A 59 -14.97 3.73 1.06
C GLY A 59 -15.03 4.11 2.55
N ARG A 60 -13.88 4.38 3.18
CA ARG A 60 -13.77 4.63 4.62
C ARG A 60 -13.24 6.02 4.94
N PRO A 61 -13.63 6.59 6.10
CA PRO A 61 -13.06 7.83 6.61
C PRO A 61 -11.61 7.63 7.08
N TRP A 62 -10.91 8.73 7.31
CA TRP A 62 -9.59 8.69 7.91
C TRP A 62 -9.64 8.17 9.35
N GLY A 63 -8.71 7.30 9.68
CA GLY A 63 -8.46 6.83 11.05
C GLY A 63 -8.95 5.43 11.33
N TRP A 64 -8.61 4.98 12.52
CA TRP A 64 -9.04 3.72 13.13
C TRP A 64 -10.38 3.97 13.84
N ASN A 65 -11.29 3.05 13.77
CA ASN A 65 -12.59 3.15 14.40
C ASN A 65 -13.41 4.36 13.90
N ASN A 66 -14.43 4.13 13.19
CA ASN A 66 -15.56 4.98 12.80
C ASN A 66 -15.78 6.25 13.68
N ARG A 67 -14.73 7.03 13.91
CA ARG A 67 -14.78 8.24 14.75
C ARG A 67 -15.55 9.40 14.11
N GLY A 68 -16.36 9.09 13.10
CA GLY A 68 -17.15 10.09 12.39
C GLY A 68 -16.23 11.05 11.61
N GLY A 69 -16.15 10.88 10.32
CA GLY A 69 -15.40 11.74 9.41
C GLY A 69 -15.95 11.55 8.01
N ALA A 70 -15.65 12.47 7.11
CA ALA A 70 -15.99 12.29 5.71
C ALA A 70 -15.22 11.08 5.14
N VAL A 71 -15.92 10.25 4.39
CA VAL A 71 -15.31 9.17 3.62
C VAL A 71 -14.26 9.76 2.69
N MET A 72 -13.12 9.08 2.54
CA MET A 72 -12.07 9.53 1.63
C MET A 72 -12.60 9.58 0.20
N ASP A 73 -12.33 10.71 -0.47
CA ASP A 73 -12.68 10.89 -1.88
C ASP A 73 -11.99 9.84 -2.74
N ARG A 74 -12.76 9.17 -3.58
CA ARG A 74 -12.31 8.16 -4.53
C ARG A 74 -11.15 8.65 -5.40
N GLU A 75 -11.11 9.92 -5.70
CA GLU A 75 -10.03 10.56 -6.47
C GLU A 75 -8.63 10.30 -5.89
N HIS A 76 -8.50 10.03 -4.59
CA HIS A 76 -7.21 9.65 -4.01
C HIS A 76 -6.69 8.33 -4.56
N PHE A 77 -7.54 7.33 -4.71
CA PHE A 77 -7.17 6.04 -5.30
C PHE A 77 -6.95 6.15 -6.81
N ASP A 78 -7.85 6.81 -7.52
CA ASP A 78 -7.76 6.97 -8.97
C ASP A 78 -6.50 7.73 -9.38
N ARG A 79 -6.11 8.74 -8.61
CA ARG A 79 -4.85 9.48 -8.80
C ARG A 79 -3.63 8.60 -8.57
N LEU A 80 -3.66 7.74 -7.54
CA LEU A 80 -2.59 6.78 -7.31
C LEU A 80 -2.48 5.81 -8.49
N ALA A 81 -3.59 5.24 -8.96
CA ALA A 81 -3.62 4.33 -10.11
C ALA A 81 -3.07 5.00 -11.38
N ARG A 82 -3.53 6.21 -11.70
CA ARG A 82 -3.00 6.98 -12.85
C ARG A 82 -1.50 7.26 -12.75
N ARG A 83 -1.00 7.63 -11.56
CA ARG A 83 0.44 7.87 -11.34
C ARG A 83 1.25 6.59 -11.48
N THR A 84 0.76 5.50 -10.93
CA THR A 84 1.37 4.17 -11.05
C THR A 84 1.43 3.75 -12.51
N GLY A 85 0.34 3.88 -13.25
CA GLY A 85 0.28 3.53 -14.66
C GLY A 85 1.23 4.33 -15.57
N LYS A 86 1.53 5.58 -15.21
CA LYS A 86 2.46 6.46 -15.97
C LYS A 86 3.91 6.39 -15.48
N ALA A 87 4.17 5.79 -14.33
CA ALA A 87 5.51 5.76 -13.76
C ALA A 87 6.42 4.81 -14.56
N PRO A 88 7.60 5.24 -14.96
CA PRO A 88 8.60 4.35 -15.54
C PRO A 88 9.21 3.46 -14.44
N GLY A 89 9.58 2.24 -14.81
CA GLY A 89 10.23 1.29 -13.92
C GLY A 89 9.30 0.68 -12.88
N ARG A 90 9.88 0.13 -11.84
CA ARG A 90 9.15 -0.49 -10.72
C ARG A 90 8.42 0.54 -9.88
N VAL A 91 7.27 0.17 -9.36
CA VAL A 91 6.52 1.02 -8.42
C VAL A 91 6.30 0.26 -7.13
N VAL A 92 6.56 0.91 -6.00
CA VAL A 92 6.25 0.39 -4.68
C VAL A 92 5.10 1.21 -4.10
N ILE A 93 4.08 0.55 -3.60
CA ILE A 93 2.93 1.15 -2.93
C ILE A 93 2.82 0.49 -1.56
N SER A 94 2.59 1.25 -0.51
CA SER A 94 2.49 0.71 0.85
C SER A 94 1.38 1.36 1.65
N SER A 95 0.45 0.55 2.11
CA SER A 95 -0.50 0.91 3.16
C SER A 95 -1.07 -0.36 3.77
N GLU A 96 -1.04 -0.46 5.10
CA GLU A 96 -1.65 -1.57 5.82
C GLU A 96 -3.17 -1.62 5.70
N PHE A 97 -3.82 -0.51 5.34
CA PHE A 97 -5.26 -0.51 5.12
C PHE A 97 -5.70 -1.39 3.94
N PHE A 98 -4.84 -1.66 2.97
CA PHE A 98 -5.18 -2.58 1.89
C PHE A 98 -5.46 -4.01 2.37
N CYS A 99 -4.96 -4.42 3.56
CA CYS A 99 -5.27 -5.75 4.10
C CYS A 99 -6.74 -5.92 4.52
N GLU A 100 -7.48 -4.82 4.62
CA GLU A 100 -8.91 -4.81 4.98
C GLU A 100 -9.84 -4.82 3.75
N ALA A 101 -9.27 -4.91 2.54
CA ALA A 101 -10.04 -4.92 1.29
C ALA A 101 -10.88 -6.19 1.15
N SER A 102 -12.12 -6.05 0.68
CA SER A 102 -12.91 -7.19 0.21
C SER A 102 -12.27 -7.81 -1.03
N SER A 103 -12.74 -9.00 -1.43
CA SER A 103 -12.27 -9.64 -2.65
C SER A 103 -12.47 -8.76 -3.88
N GLU A 104 -13.59 -8.07 -3.98
CA GLU A 104 -13.91 -7.16 -5.08
C GLU A 104 -12.98 -5.95 -5.09
N GLN A 105 -12.75 -5.34 -3.92
CA GLN A 105 -11.84 -4.21 -3.76
C GLN A 105 -10.39 -4.61 -4.03
N ALA A 106 -9.97 -5.82 -3.64
CA ALA A 106 -8.64 -6.34 -3.94
C ALA A 106 -8.44 -6.55 -5.44
N HIS A 107 -9.43 -7.14 -6.14
CA HIS A 107 -9.40 -7.29 -7.59
C HIS A 107 -9.36 -5.93 -8.29
N GLU A 108 -10.16 -4.97 -7.84
CA GLU A 108 -10.15 -3.61 -8.37
C GLU A 108 -8.78 -2.95 -8.20
N ALA A 109 -8.16 -3.06 -7.01
CA ALA A 109 -6.83 -2.52 -6.75
C ALA A 109 -5.79 -3.12 -7.70
N ILE A 110 -5.75 -4.45 -7.81
CA ILE A 110 -4.80 -5.16 -8.68
C ILE A 110 -4.99 -4.74 -10.13
N SER A 111 -6.23 -4.71 -10.62
CA SER A 111 -6.53 -4.30 -12.00
C SER A 111 -6.10 -2.86 -12.27
N ALA A 112 -6.50 -1.92 -11.42
CA ALA A 112 -6.19 -0.51 -11.61
C ALA A 112 -4.69 -0.20 -11.52
N LEU A 113 -3.99 -0.79 -10.54
CA LEU A 113 -2.55 -0.59 -10.34
C LEU A 113 -1.72 -1.32 -11.39
N GLY A 114 -2.19 -2.47 -11.86
CA GLY A 114 -1.57 -3.27 -12.91
C GLY A 114 -1.93 -2.84 -14.34
N ARG A 115 -2.62 -1.71 -14.53
CA ARG A 115 -3.09 -1.26 -15.86
C ARG A 115 -3.87 -2.34 -16.60
N SER A 116 -4.84 -2.93 -15.91
CA SER A 116 -5.68 -4.01 -16.46
C SER A 116 -4.92 -5.22 -17.01
N GLY A 117 -3.78 -5.53 -16.40
CA GLY A 117 -2.97 -6.71 -16.74
C GLY A 117 -1.67 -6.42 -17.51
N ASP A 118 -1.45 -5.19 -17.96
CA ASP A 118 -0.21 -4.81 -18.67
C ASP A 118 1.04 -4.83 -17.76
N ARG A 119 0.85 -4.68 -16.45
CA ARG A 119 1.92 -4.64 -15.45
C ARG A 119 1.68 -5.70 -14.38
N PRO A 120 2.66 -6.56 -14.06
CA PRO A 120 2.51 -7.52 -12.98
C PRO A 120 2.43 -6.81 -11.63
N VAL A 121 1.46 -7.20 -10.81
CA VAL A 121 1.30 -6.73 -9.43
C VAL A 121 1.71 -7.86 -8.48
N HIS A 122 2.71 -7.59 -7.65
CA HIS A 122 3.20 -8.48 -6.62
C HIS A 122 2.67 -8.00 -5.26
N ILE A 123 2.07 -8.89 -4.50
CA ILE A 123 1.59 -8.61 -3.16
C ILE A 123 2.66 -8.97 -2.14
N LEU A 124 3.02 -8.02 -1.29
CA LEU A 124 3.90 -8.24 -0.15
C LEU A 124 3.10 -8.15 1.15
N ILE A 125 3.11 -9.22 1.92
CA ILE A 125 2.48 -9.29 3.24
C ILE A 125 3.56 -9.39 4.30
N THR A 126 3.57 -8.47 5.25
CA THR A 126 4.43 -8.55 6.43
C THR A 126 3.65 -9.16 7.57
N LEU A 127 4.23 -10.18 8.19
CA LEU A 127 3.63 -10.89 9.32
C LEU A 127 4.50 -10.71 10.57
N ARG A 128 3.89 -10.84 11.74
CA ARG A 128 4.54 -10.82 13.03
C ARG A 128 4.06 -11.99 13.87
N ASN A 129 4.90 -12.49 14.74
CA ASN A 129 4.50 -13.50 15.71
C ASN A 129 3.26 -13.05 16.50
N LEU A 130 2.25 -13.91 16.60
CA LEU A 130 0.96 -13.60 17.22
C LEU A 130 1.10 -13.19 18.69
N GLY A 131 2.02 -13.80 19.43
CA GLY A 131 2.29 -13.45 20.83
C GLY A 131 2.77 -12.01 21.02
N LYS A 132 3.32 -11.38 19.98
CA LYS A 132 3.70 -9.95 19.97
C LYS A 132 2.64 -9.08 19.30
N LEU A 133 1.89 -9.62 18.37
CA LEU A 133 0.85 -8.91 17.63
C LEU A 133 -0.36 -8.61 18.53
N LEU A 134 -0.86 -9.61 19.28
CA LEU A 134 -2.05 -9.48 20.11
C LEU A 134 -1.94 -8.38 21.17
N PRO A 135 -0.87 -8.32 22.02
CA PRO A 135 -0.72 -7.22 22.97
C PRO A 135 -0.62 -5.85 22.31
N SER A 136 0.09 -5.77 21.19
CA SER A 136 0.26 -4.51 20.42
C SER A 136 -1.05 -4.02 19.80
N SER A 137 -1.92 -4.94 19.40
CA SER A 137 -3.25 -4.60 18.90
C SER A 137 -4.18 -4.20 20.04
N TRP A 138 -4.16 -4.94 21.14
CA TRP A 138 -4.96 -4.64 22.33
C TRP A 138 -4.75 -3.21 22.84
N GLN A 139 -3.50 -2.77 22.95
CA GLN A 139 -3.15 -1.42 23.39
C GLN A 139 -3.70 -0.30 22.49
N GLN A 140 -4.08 -0.61 21.26
CA GLN A 140 -4.62 0.38 20.33
C GLN A 140 -6.14 0.55 20.47
N TYR A 141 -6.84 -0.46 21.01
CA TYR A 141 -8.29 -0.48 21.09
C TYR A 141 -8.82 -0.17 22.51
N LEU A 142 -7.93 0.04 23.47
CA LEU A 142 -8.25 0.59 24.80
C LEU A 142 -8.09 2.10 24.82
#